data_7dc338980678d373c1fe687790bb1b2b
#
_entry.id   7dc338980678d373c1fe687790bb1b2b
#
_cell.length_a   1.000
_cell.length_b   1.000
_cell.length_c   1.000
_cell.angle_alpha   90.00
_cell.angle_beta   90.00
_cell.angle_gamma   90.00
#
_symmetry.space_group_name_H-M   'P 1'
#
loop_
_entity.id
_entity.type
_entity.pdbx_description
1 polymer ?
#
loop_
_entity_poly.entity_id
_entity_poly.type
_entity_poly.pdbx_seq_one_letter_code
_entity_poly.pdbx_strand_id
1 'polypeptide(L)'
;MILDATAGNRSIYTYKKSDNIIFIDIEKQLWVKPTLFADSRKLPFKDGTFHTIIFDPPHDWGDKPFDFKMAEWLKSRHFGRTYPYQFTYYGWDKYKNRSELIKYIYDSQAEFARVSTEDALLFLKWNETKIPLNRILTVFTHWRVLIEIPVADPNHTWGTAQTYWIVMEKRREKEGTIDAYATNELKEQGCTSSKAYERLLPSVQEYPSQQQ
;
A
#
# COMPACT_ATOMS: atom_id res chain seq x y z
N MET A 1 17.41 -2.11 -11.55
CA MET A 1 17.48 -1.60 -10.17
C MET A 1 16.12 -1.81 -9.50
N ILE A 2 16.07 -2.11 -8.21
CA ILE A 2 14.86 -2.36 -7.44
C ILE A 2 14.60 -1.16 -6.53
N LEU A 3 13.34 -0.74 -6.41
CA LEU A 3 12.90 0.23 -5.43
C LEU A 3 12.01 -0.46 -4.38
N ASP A 4 12.34 -0.35 -3.10
CA ASP A 4 11.41 -0.58 -2.01
C ASP A 4 10.83 0.77 -1.58
N ALA A 5 9.56 0.99 -1.89
CA ALA A 5 8.89 2.27 -1.75
C ALA A 5 8.30 2.52 -0.35
N THR A 6 8.36 1.54 0.53
CA THR A 6 7.84 1.56 1.91
C THR A 6 8.69 0.68 2.82
N ALA A 7 9.99 0.93 2.81
CA ALA A 7 10.98 0.00 3.37
C ALA A 7 10.84 -0.30 4.86
N GLY A 8 10.25 0.62 5.64
CA GLY A 8 10.12 0.48 7.08
C GLY A 8 11.43 0.06 7.74
N ASN A 9 11.37 -0.85 8.68
CA ASN A 9 12.55 -1.48 9.28
C ASN A 9 13.03 -2.70 8.48
N ARG A 10 12.65 -2.82 7.20
CA ARG A 10 12.99 -3.93 6.29
C ARG A 10 12.58 -5.29 6.85
N SER A 11 11.42 -5.36 7.49
CA SER A 11 10.94 -6.58 8.17
C SER A 11 10.68 -7.74 7.23
N ILE A 12 10.36 -7.46 5.98
CA ILE A 12 10.11 -8.47 4.93
C ILE A 12 11.40 -9.11 4.39
N TYR A 13 12.58 -8.57 4.74
CA TYR A 13 13.86 -9.04 4.22
C TYR A 13 14.59 -9.92 5.21
N THR A 14 15.13 -11.04 4.74
CA THR A 14 16.08 -11.87 5.49
C THR A 14 17.39 -11.11 5.69
N TYR A 15 17.90 -10.48 4.63
CA TYR A 15 19.10 -9.64 4.66
C TYR A 15 18.71 -8.17 4.55
N LYS A 16 19.11 -7.37 5.56
CA LYS A 16 18.72 -5.95 5.68
C LYS A 16 19.54 -5.01 4.80
N LYS A 17 20.52 -5.50 4.03
CA LYS A 17 21.38 -4.71 3.15
C LYS A 17 21.40 -5.32 1.76
N SER A 18 21.36 -4.48 0.75
CA SER A 18 21.52 -4.86 -0.65
C SER A 18 21.92 -3.63 -1.46
N ASP A 19 22.92 -3.77 -2.32
CA ASP A 19 23.35 -2.70 -3.23
C ASP A 19 22.46 -2.58 -4.47
N ASN A 20 21.58 -3.58 -4.70
CA ASN A 20 20.65 -3.62 -5.82
C ASN A 20 19.28 -3.02 -5.48
N ILE A 21 19.03 -2.65 -4.21
CA ILE A 21 17.75 -2.12 -3.74
C ILE A 21 17.95 -0.73 -3.20
N ILE A 22 17.20 0.23 -3.73
CA ILE A 22 17.03 1.54 -3.13
C ILE A 22 15.87 1.44 -2.15
N PHE A 23 16.16 1.63 -0.88
CA PHE A 23 15.16 1.62 0.19
C PHE A 23 14.71 3.04 0.48
N ILE A 24 13.43 3.33 0.33
CA ILE A 24 12.87 4.62 0.73
C ILE A 24 11.78 4.47 1.78
N ASP A 25 11.61 5.50 2.58
CA ASP A 25 10.50 5.64 3.51
C ASP A 25 10.30 7.11 3.86
N ILE A 26 9.09 7.50 4.22
CA ILE A 26 8.79 8.83 4.74
C ILE A 26 9.03 8.94 6.25
N GLU A 27 9.05 7.80 6.96
CA GLU A 27 9.17 7.72 8.40
C GLU A 27 10.63 7.97 8.86
N LYS A 28 10.81 8.98 9.71
CA LYS A 28 12.14 9.38 10.19
C LYS A 28 12.64 8.59 11.40
N GLN A 29 11.72 7.95 12.13
CA GLN A 29 12.03 7.26 13.40
C GLN A 29 12.36 5.77 13.24
N LEU A 30 12.75 5.34 12.02
CA LEU A 30 13.12 3.97 11.73
C LEU A 30 14.44 3.57 12.38
N TRP A 31 14.54 2.34 12.87
CA TRP A 31 15.79 1.77 13.39
C TRP A 31 16.76 1.44 12.27
N VAL A 32 16.25 0.94 11.15
CA VAL A 32 17.03 0.70 9.94
C VAL A 32 16.78 1.87 9.00
N LYS A 33 17.76 2.75 8.88
CA LYS A 33 17.62 3.94 8.04
C LYS A 33 17.46 3.54 6.58
N PRO A 34 16.50 4.17 5.84
CA PRO A 34 16.38 3.98 4.41
C PRO A 34 17.60 4.57 3.67
N THR A 35 17.76 4.22 2.41
CA THR A 35 18.75 4.84 1.52
C THR A 35 18.44 6.32 1.33
N LEU A 36 17.14 6.65 1.27
CA LEU A 36 16.64 8.00 1.10
C LEU A 36 15.30 8.16 1.81
N PHE A 37 15.09 9.28 2.49
CA PHE A 37 13.77 9.68 2.98
C PHE A 37 12.99 10.34 1.86
N ALA A 38 11.93 9.68 1.39
CA ALA A 38 11.09 10.20 0.32
C ALA A 38 9.64 9.72 0.49
N ASP A 39 8.71 10.49 -0.10
CA ASP A 39 7.30 10.14 -0.21
C ASP A 39 7.10 9.31 -1.48
N SER A 40 6.48 8.13 -1.38
CA SER A 40 6.20 7.24 -2.51
C SER A 40 5.29 7.86 -3.58
N ARG A 41 4.56 8.94 -3.23
CA ARG A 41 3.72 9.72 -4.16
C ARG A 41 4.51 10.74 -4.99
N LYS A 42 5.76 11.01 -4.63
CA LYS A 42 6.63 11.99 -5.30
C LYS A 42 8.08 11.57 -5.17
N LEU A 43 8.52 10.72 -6.07
CA LEU A 43 9.84 10.10 -6.02
C LEU A 43 10.89 11.00 -6.71
N PRO A 44 12.08 11.20 -6.11
CA PRO A 44 13.13 12.03 -6.70
C PRO A 44 13.97 11.24 -7.74
N PHE A 45 13.30 10.43 -8.55
CA PHE A 45 13.94 9.63 -9.59
C PHE A 45 13.41 10.00 -10.98
N LYS A 46 14.23 9.76 -12.00
CA LYS A 46 13.86 9.93 -13.40
C LYS A 46 12.86 8.86 -13.81
N ASP A 47 12.11 9.14 -14.86
CA ASP A 47 11.23 8.19 -15.52
C ASP A 47 12.03 6.96 -15.96
N GLY A 48 11.41 5.79 -15.89
CA GLY A 48 12.00 4.55 -16.37
C GLY A 48 13.26 4.08 -15.61
N THR A 49 13.44 4.42 -14.34
CA THR A 49 14.64 4.09 -13.55
C THR A 49 14.62 2.65 -13.03
N PHE A 50 13.46 2.13 -12.65
CA PHE A 50 13.34 0.85 -11.93
C PHE A 50 12.61 -0.20 -12.76
N HIS A 51 13.09 -1.45 -12.72
CA HIS A 51 12.38 -2.61 -13.27
C HIS A 51 11.64 -3.43 -12.21
N THR A 52 11.78 -3.06 -10.95
CA THR A 52 11.02 -3.73 -9.89
C THR A 52 10.69 -2.72 -8.79
N ILE A 53 9.44 -2.69 -8.41
CA ILE A 53 8.94 -1.92 -7.27
C ILE A 53 8.43 -2.90 -6.21
N ILE A 54 8.78 -2.67 -4.95
CA ILE A 54 8.22 -3.36 -3.79
C ILE A 54 7.42 -2.34 -3.01
N PHE A 55 6.18 -2.69 -2.69
CA PHE A 55 5.25 -1.80 -2.03
C PHE A 55 4.48 -2.55 -0.93
N ASP A 56 4.78 -2.24 0.33
CA ASP A 56 4.09 -2.75 1.54
C ASP A 56 3.44 -1.55 2.26
N PRO A 57 2.35 -0.95 1.66
CA PRO A 57 1.74 0.24 2.20
C PRO A 57 1.00 -0.05 3.52
N PRO A 58 0.66 0.99 4.28
CA PRO A 58 -0.35 0.87 5.32
C PRO A 58 -1.63 0.25 4.76
N HIS A 59 -2.22 -0.68 5.52
CA HIS A 59 -3.46 -1.36 5.16
C HIS A 59 -4.59 -1.06 6.16
N ASP A 60 -4.35 -0.09 7.04
CA ASP A 60 -5.30 0.36 8.05
C ASP A 60 -5.24 1.90 8.20
N TRP A 61 -6.26 2.45 8.83
CA TRP A 61 -6.39 3.85 9.18
C TRP A 61 -7.05 4.01 10.55
N GLY A 62 -6.83 5.13 11.23
CA GLY A 62 -7.45 5.42 12.50
C GLY A 62 -7.46 6.91 12.79
N ASP A 63 -8.56 7.38 13.37
CA ASP A 63 -8.75 8.73 13.87
C ASP A 63 -8.46 8.85 15.38
N LYS A 64 -8.17 7.73 16.03
CA LYS A 64 -7.90 7.68 17.47
C LYS A 64 -6.42 7.65 17.75
N PRO A 65 -5.95 8.47 18.70
CA PRO A 65 -4.59 8.36 19.19
C PRO A 65 -4.35 6.91 19.68
N PHE A 66 -3.15 6.44 19.46
CA PHE A 66 -2.70 5.12 19.91
C PHE A 66 -3.04 4.89 21.38
N ASP A 67 -3.75 3.81 21.70
CA ASP A 67 -4.07 3.45 23.08
C ASP A 67 -2.81 2.95 23.79
N PHE A 68 -2.23 3.82 24.63
CA PHE A 68 -1.06 3.51 25.46
C PHE A 68 -1.28 2.27 26.34
N LYS A 69 -2.49 1.96 26.77
CA LYS A 69 -2.81 0.75 27.56
C LYS A 69 -2.64 -0.51 26.73
N MET A 70 -3.02 -0.48 25.46
CA MET A 70 -2.77 -1.58 24.51
C MET A 70 -1.26 -1.77 24.30
N ALA A 71 -0.48 -0.68 24.22
CA ALA A 71 0.97 -0.75 24.10
C ALA A 71 1.64 -1.35 25.33
N GLU A 72 1.20 -1.00 26.52
CA GLU A 72 1.69 -1.58 27.77
C GLU A 72 1.33 -3.06 27.90
N TRP A 73 0.11 -3.44 27.51
CA TRP A 73 -0.31 -4.84 27.48
C TRP A 73 0.54 -5.67 26.49
N LEU A 74 0.85 -5.12 25.33
CA LEU A 74 1.74 -5.76 24.36
C LEU A 74 3.19 -5.85 24.86
N LYS A 75 3.71 -4.82 25.56
CA LYS A 75 5.01 -4.85 26.24
C LYS A 75 5.11 -6.00 27.24
N SER A 76 4.06 -6.22 28.03
CA SER A 76 4.07 -7.24 29.08
C SER A 76 4.11 -8.68 28.54
N ARG A 77 3.66 -8.89 27.30
CA ARG A 77 3.61 -10.24 26.68
C ARG A 77 4.80 -10.58 25.79
N HIS A 78 5.62 -9.61 25.39
CA HIS A 78 6.68 -9.83 24.40
C HIS A 78 8.07 -9.43 24.92
N PHE A 79 8.51 -10.08 25.99
CA PHE A 79 9.92 -10.15 26.41
C PHE A 79 10.78 -8.89 26.12
N GLY A 80 10.46 -7.76 26.71
CA GLY A 80 11.39 -6.60 26.76
C GLY A 80 11.66 -5.88 25.44
N ARG A 81 11.03 -6.24 24.33
CA ARG A 81 11.13 -5.47 23.08
C ARG A 81 10.21 -4.26 23.15
N THR A 82 10.75 -3.08 22.91
CA THR A 82 10.02 -1.80 22.92
C THR A 82 9.08 -1.75 21.72
N TYR A 83 7.84 -2.21 21.89
CA TYR A 83 6.80 -2.31 20.85
C TYR A 83 6.02 -1.02 20.51
N PRO A 84 6.11 0.11 21.24
CA PRO A 84 5.29 1.29 20.92
C PRO A 84 5.46 1.78 19.49
N TYR A 85 6.62 1.51 18.89
CA TYR A 85 6.98 2.04 17.59
C TYR A 85 6.44 1.26 16.39
N GLN A 86 6.07 0.00 16.52
CA GLN A 86 5.60 -0.78 15.37
C GLN A 86 4.22 -0.35 14.88
N PHE A 87 3.35 0.13 15.75
CA PHE A 87 2.00 0.55 15.38
C PHE A 87 1.98 1.92 14.70
N THR A 88 2.84 2.85 15.10
CA THR A 88 3.01 4.13 14.41
C THR A 88 3.63 3.96 13.02
N TYR A 89 4.43 2.92 12.80
CA TYR A 89 5.12 2.69 11.53
C TYR A 89 4.25 2.10 10.43
N TYR A 90 3.13 1.50 10.75
CA TYR A 90 2.17 1.02 9.75
C TYR A 90 1.22 2.11 9.24
N GLY A 91 1.46 3.38 9.61
CA GLY A 91 0.69 4.52 9.11
C GLY A 91 -0.71 4.64 9.67
N TRP A 92 -1.03 3.93 10.75
CA TRP A 92 -2.31 4.03 11.45
C TRP A 92 -2.70 5.47 11.79
N ASP A 93 -1.75 6.29 12.14
CA ASP A 93 -1.92 7.70 12.49
C ASP A 93 -1.81 8.65 11.29
N LYS A 94 -1.43 8.16 10.11
CA LYS A 94 -1.18 8.97 8.90
C LYS A 94 -2.43 9.19 8.05
N TYR A 95 -3.38 8.27 8.11
CA TYR A 95 -4.62 8.33 7.35
C TYR A 95 -5.80 8.30 8.29
N LYS A 96 -6.64 9.32 8.23
CA LYS A 96 -7.81 9.47 9.11
C LYS A 96 -8.97 8.58 8.70
N ASN A 97 -9.02 8.20 7.43
CA ASN A 97 -10.12 7.46 6.85
C ASN A 97 -9.68 6.66 5.62
N ARG A 98 -10.61 5.82 5.15
CA ARG A 98 -10.42 4.99 3.97
C ARG A 98 -10.06 5.78 2.72
N SER A 99 -10.70 6.92 2.48
CA SER A 99 -10.49 7.70 1.25
C SER A 99 -9.08 8.28 1.19
N GLU A 100 -8.52 8.73 2.30
CA GLU A 100 -7.14 9.21 2.37
C GLU A 100 -6.13 8.10 2.10
N LEU A 101 -6.34 6.90 2.65
CA LEU A 101 -5.49 5.75 2.40
C LEU A 101 -5.55 5.32 0.92
N ILE A 102 -6.75 5.21 0.36
CA ILE A 102 -6.94 4.87 -1.06
C ILE A 102 -6.28 5.91 -1.95
N LYS A 103 -6.45 7.22 -1.64
CA LYS A 103 -5.80 8.28 -2.40
C LYS A 103 -4.27 8.16 -2.35
N TYR A 104 -3.71 7.87 -1.19
CA TYR A 104 -2.27 7.63 -1.07
C TYR A 104 -1.80 6.49 -1.98
N ILE A 105 -2.51 5.36 -1.99
CA ILE A 105 -2.15 4.21 -2.82
C ILE A 105 -2.29 4.53 -4.30
N TYR A 106 -3.35 5.26 -4.69
CA TYR A 106 -3.56 5.69 -6.06
C TYR A 106 -2.45 6.62 -6.56
N ASP A 107 -2.12 7.65 -5.79
CA ASP A 107 -1.06 8.60 -6.15
C ASP A 107 0.31 7.87 -6.23
N SER A 108 0.57 6.93 -5.31
CA SER A 108 1.81 6.15 -5.29
C SER A 108 1.94 5.23 -6.50
N GLN A 109 0.88 4.49 -6.86
CA GLN A 109 0.93 3.57 -8.00
C GLN A 109 1.11 4.30 -9.34
N ALA A 110 0.59 5.51 -9.48
CA ALA A 110 0.82 6.35 -10.65
C ALA A 110 2.28 6.81 -10.73
N GLU A 111 2.85 7.22 -9.60
CA GLU A 111 4.25 7.62 -9.52
C GLU A 111 5.19 6.42 -9.76
N PHE A 112 4.82 5.22 -9.30
CA PHE A 112 5.56 3.99 -9.62
C PHE A 112 5.56 3.72 -11.11
N ALA A 113 4.44 3.93 -11.81
CA ALA A 113 4.39 3.76 -13.25
C ALA A 113 5.31 4.74 -13.98
N ARG A 114 5.44 5.99 -13.49
CA ARG A 114 6.36 6.97 -14.05
C ARG A 114 7.83 6.55 -13.91
N VAL A 115 8.25 6.14 -12.71
CA VAL A 115 9.66 5.80 -12.44
C VAL A 115 10.06 4.41 -12.91
N SER A 116 9.13 3.61 -13.38
CA SER A 116 9.36 2.23 -13.82
C SER A 116 9.62 2.12 -15.30
N THR A 117 10.48 1.15 -15.68
CA THR A 117 10.63 0.72 -17.06
C THR A 117 9.33 0.12 -17.61
N GLU A 118 9.23 -0.07 -18.94
CA GLU A 118 8.01 -0.61 -19.58
C GLU A 118 7.74 -2.09 -19.24
N ASP A 119 8.78 -2.83 -18.88
CA ASP A 119 8.73 -4.23 -18.48
C ASP A 119 8.77 -4.45 -16.97
N ALA A 120 8.50 -3.40 -16.21
CA ALA A 120 8.62 -3.43 -14.75
C ALA A 120 7.57 -4.31 -14.08
N LEU A 121 7.96 -4.89 -12.95
CA LEU A 121 7.09 -5.60 -12.03
C LEU A 121 6.89 -4.81 -10.73
N LEU A 122 5.65 -4.80 -10.25
CA LEU A 122 5.27 -4.29 -8.94
C LEU A 122 4.89 -5.47 -8.02
N PHE A 123 5.53 -5.55 -6.87
CA PHE A 123 5.21 -6.48 -5.79
C PHE A 123 4.47 -5.73 -4.69
N LEU A 124 3.17 -5.92 -4.64
CA LEU A 124 2.31 -5.37 -3.59
C LEU A 124 2.15 -6.40 -2.48
N LYS A 125 2.41 -6.00 -1.24
CA LYS A 125 1.97 -6.77 -0.06
C LYS A 125 0.73 -6.12 0.51
N TRP A 126 -0.35 -6.89 0.68
CA TRP A 126 -1.62 -6.39 1.16
C TRP A 126 -2.24 -7.31 2.19
N ASN A 127 -2.81 -6.72 3.25
CA ASN A 127 -3.61 -7.43 4.24
C ASN A 127 -5.07 -6.92 4.18
N GLU A 128 -6.03 -7.85 4.16
CA GLU A 128 -7.45 -7.55 3.99
C GLU A 128 -8.16 -7.07 5.25
N THR A 129 -7.45 -6.65 6.28
CA THR A 129 -8.06 -6.25 7.56
C THR A 129 -9.19 -5.22 7.41
N LYS A 130 -9.00 -4.22 6.55
CA LYS A 130 -9.97 -3.12 6.38
C LYS A 130 -10.52 -3.01 4.97
N ILE A 131 -9.75 -3.36 3.97
CA ILE A 131 -10.17 -3.28 2.56
C ILE A 131 -9.90 -4.63 1.91
N PRO A 132 -10.93 -5.31 1.38
CA PRO A 132 -10.77 -6.56 0.64
C PRO A 132 -9.83 -6.40 -0.56
N LEU A 133 -9.09 -7.45 -0.90
CA LEU A 133 -8.10 -7.46 -1.98
C LEU A 133 -8.72 -7.01 -3.32
N ASN A 134 -9.86 -7.55 -3.69
CA ASN A 134 -10.54 -7.19 -4.93
C ASN A 134 -10.89 -5.69 -5.04
N ARG A 135 -11.06 -5.01 -3.91
CA ARG A 135 -11.31 -3.55 -3.88
C ARG A 135 -10.04 -2.75 -4.00
N ILE A 136 -8.95 -3.16 -3.34
CA ILE A 136 -7.69 -2.41 -3.45
C ILE A 136 -7.06 -2.57 -4.84
N LEU A 137 -7.22 -3.72 -5.49
CA LEU A 137 -6.68 -3.95 -6.82
C LEU A 137 -7.28 -3.02 -7.89
N THR A 138 -8.52 -2.54 -7.72
CA THR A 138 -9.11 -1.55 -8.65
C THR A 138 -8.41 -0.20 -8.64
N VAL A 139 -7.61 0.09 -7.62
CA VAL A 139 -6.85 1.34 -7.48
C VAL A 139 -5.59 1.35 -8.36
N PHE A 140 -5.10 0.17 -8.76
CA PHE A 140 -3.87 0.01 -9.55
C PHE A 140 -4.13 0.12 -11.05
N THR A 141 -4.53 1.30 -11.50
CA THR A 141 -4.96 1.54 -12.90
C THR A 141 -3.84 1.40 -13.93
N HIS A 142 -2.59 1.66 -13.55
CA HIS A 142 -1.41 1.52 -14.43
C HIS A 142 -0.78 0.12 -14.40
N TRP A 143 -1.37 -0.80 -13.63
CA TRP A 143 -0.80 -2.11 -13.39
C TRP A 143 -1.82 -3.21 -13.67
N ARG A 144 -1.35 -4.37 -14.11
CA ARG A 144 -2.17 -5.57 -14.35
C ARG A 144 -1.68 -6.70 -13.46
N VAL A 145 -2.60 -7.31 -12.72
CA VAL A 145 -2.30 -8.45 -11.84
C VAL A 145 -1.88 -9.65 -12.67
N LEU A 146 -0.76 -10.26 -12.31
CA LEU A 146 -0.26 -11.52 -12.86
C LEU A 146 -0.49 -12.69 -11.91
N ILE A 147 -0.15 -12.49 -10.62
CA ILE A 147 -0.18 -13.57 -9.62
C ILE A 147 -0.64 -13.00 -8.28
N GLU A 148 -1.50 -13.75 -7.60
CA GLU A 148 -1.90 -13.52 -6.22
C GLU A 148 -1.41 -14.69 -5.36
N ILE A 149 -0.58 -14.42 -4.36
CA ILE A 149 0.05 -15.43 -3.50
C ILE A 149 -0.40 -15.20 -2.07
N PRO A 150 -1.29 -16.03 -1.52
CA PRO A 150 -1.65 -15.93 -0.12
C PRO A 150 -0.44 -16.27 0.76
N VAL A 151 -0.17 -15.45 1.76
CA VAL A 151 0.88 -15.72 2.75
C VAL A 151 0.35 -16.73 3.74
N ALA A 152 0.99 -17.89 3.83
CA ALA A 152 0.63 -18.90 4.81
C ALA A 152 0.91 -18.38 6.23
N ASP A 153 -0.13 -18.32 7.05
CA ASP A 153 -0.01 -18.07 8.48
C ASP A 153 -0.41 -19.35 9.22
N PRO A 154 0.53 -20.07 9.86
CA PRO A 154 0.23 -21.28 10.60
C PRO A 154 -0.70 -21.06 11.79
N ASN A 155 -0.84 -19.80 12.24
CA ASN A 155 -1.77 -19.41 13.30
C ASN A 155 -3.07 -18.79 12.75
N HIS A 156 -3.28 -18.88 11.44
CA HIS A 156 -4.48 -18.36 10.81
C HIS A 156 -5.72 -19.06 11.37
N THR A 157 -6.53 -18.32 12.09
CA THR A 157 -7.83 -18.77 12.60
C THR A 157 -8.94 -18.23 11.70
N TRP A 158 -10.03 -18.97 11.63
CA TRP A 158 -11.22 -18.56 10.89
C TRP A 158 -11.62 -17.12 11.30
N GLY A 159 -11.74 -16.24 10.31
CA GLY A 159 -12.10 -14.82 10.53
C GLY A 159 -10.92 -13.86 10.69
N THR A 160 -9.68 -14.32 10.65
CA THR A 160 -8.52 -13.42 10.55
C THR A 160 -8.31 -12.95 9.11
N ALA A 161 -7.89 -11.71 8.94
CA ALA A 161 -7.63 -11.14 7.62
C ALA A 161 -6.44 -11.81 6.93
N GLN A 162 -6.62 -12.20 5.67
CA GLN A 162 -5.57 -12.81 4.86
C GLN A 162 -4.57 -11.76 4.38
N THR A 163 -3.29 -12.11 4.37
CA THR A 163 -2.22 -11.34 3.72
C THR A 163 -1.87 -11.97 2.38
N TYR A 164 -1.59 -11.14 1.40
CA TYR A 164 -1.19 -11.56 0.05
C TYR A 164 0.09 -10.85 -0.38
N TRP A 165 0.87 -11.53 -1.21
CA TRP A 165 1.79 -10.93 -2.16
C TRP A 165 1.15 -10.96 -3.53
N ILE A 166 1.07 -9.82 -4.19
CA ILE A 166 0.51 -9.65 -5.51
C ILE A 166 1.63 -9.20 -6.44
N VAL A 167 1.82 -9.92 -7.54
CA VAL A 167 2.76 -9.53 -8.60
C VAL A 167 1.95 -8.91 -9.73
N MET A 168 2.34 -7.72 -10.12
CA MET A 168 1.70 -6.98 -11.21
C MET A 168 2.74 -6.57 -12.24
N GLU A 169 2.36 -6.46 -13.49
CA GLU A 169 3.15 -5.85 -14.56
C GLU A 169 2.60 -4.47 -14.93
N LYS A 170 3.47 -3.60 -15.39
CA LYS A 170 3.08 -2.29 -15.92
C LYS A 170 2.24 -2.46 -17.17
N ARG A 171 1.09 -1.77 -17.26
CA ARG A 171 0.26 -1.75 -18.47
C ARG A 171 0.97 -1.00 -19.57
N ARG A 172 0.97 -1.53 -20.78
CA ARG A 172 1.49 -0.86 -21.97
C ARG A 172 0.42 0.09 -22.52
N GLU A 173 0.79 1.30 -22.89
CA GLU A 173 -0.13 2.32 -23.42
C GLU A 173 -0.92 1.86 -24.67
N LYS A 174 -0.45 0.82 -25.39
CA LYS A 174 -1.08 0.27 -26.61
C LYS A 174 -2.18 -0.77 -26.34
N GLU A 175 -2.27 -1.32 -25.17
CA GLU A 175 -3.40 -2.17 -24.77
C GLU A 175 -4.49 -1.21 -24.35
N GLY A 176 -5.48 -0.96 -25.29
CA GLY A 176 -6.55 0.01 -25.12
C GLY A 176 -7.05 -0.01 -23.68
N THR A 177 -6.82 1.07 -23.02
CA THR A 177 -7.06 1.24 -21.59
C THR A 177 -8.55 0.98 -21.33
N ILE A 178 -8.84 0.13 -20.34
CA ILE A 178 -10.16 0.11 -19.67
C ILE A 178 -10.55 1.54 -19.27
N ASP A 179 -9.57 2.43 -19.07
CA ASP A 179 -9.73 3.87 -18.90
C ASP A 179 -10.43 4.60 -20.06
N ALA A 180 -10.40 4.08 -21.29
CA ALA A 180 -11.15 4.70 -22.37
C ALA A 180 -12.67 4.60 -22.15
N TYR A 181 -13.15 3.54 -21.51
CA TYR A 181 -14.55 3.43 -21.13
C TYR A 181 -14.86 4.27 -19.88
N ALA A 182 -14.03 4.19 -18.84
CA ALA A 182 -14.23 4.97 -17.61
C ALA A 182 -14.02 6.47 -17.87
N THR A 183 -13.02 6.87 -18.68
CA THR A 183 -12.74 8.29 -18.99
C THR A 183 -13.77 8.90 -19.94
N ASN A 184 -14.37 8.15 -20.87
CA ASN A 184 -15.43 8.68 -21.71
C ASN A 184 -16.73 8.90 -20.93
N GLU A 185 -17.15 7.95 -20.10
CA GLU A 185 -18.29 8.16 -19.20
C GLU A 185 -18.07 9.32 -18.21
N LEU A 186 -16.85 9.50 -17.73
CA LEU A 186 -16.53 10.57 -16.79
C LEU A 186 -16.39 11.94 -17.45
N LYS A 187 -15.88 12.02 -18.70
CA LYS A 187 -15.82 13.26 -19.49
C LYS A 187 -17.20 13.72 -19.93
N GLU A 188 -18.08 12.81 -20.34
CA GLU A 188 -19.47 13.15 -20.70
C GLU A 188 -20.28 13.65 -19.51
N GLN A 189 -19.86 13.36 -18.28
CA GLN A 189 -20.48 13.82 -17.05
C GLN A 189 -19.81 15.05 -16.42
N GLY A 190 -18.85 15.69 -17.08
CA GLY A 190 -18.21 16.94 -16.64
C GLY A 190 -17.38 16.83 -15.36
N CYS A 191 -16.80 15.66 -15.08
CA CYS A 191 -16.10 15.37 -13.83
C CYS A 191 -14.61 15.65 -13.92
N THR A 192 -14.10 16.56 -13.09
CA THR A 192 -12.67 16.76 -12.89
C THR A 192 -12.07 15.60 -12.08
N SER A 193 -10.78 15.33 -12.22
CA SER A 193 -10.06 14.17 -11.68
C SER A 193 -10.34 13.83 -10.21
N SER A 194 -10.65 14.83 -9.38
CA SER A 194 -10.97 14.63 -7.95
C SER A 194 -12.33 13.96 -7.70
N LYS A 195 -13.33 14.22 -8.55
CA LYS A 195 -14.68 13.64 -8.41
C LYS A 195 -14.82 12.24 -9.04
N ALA A 196 -13.95 11.91 -10.00
CA ALA A 196 -13.86 10.56 -10.57
C ALA A 196 -13.50 9.53 -9.48
N TYR A 197 -12.72 9.94 -8.54
CA TYR A 197 -12.24 9.15 -7.41
C TYR A 197 -13.35 8.70 -6.45
N GLU A 198 -14.28 9.58 -6.13
CA GLU A 198 -15.40 9.26 -5.23
C GLU A 198 -16.43 8.30 -5.85
N ARG A 199 -16.51 8.26 -7.17
CA ARG A 199 -17.45 7.38 -7.89
C ARG A 199 -16.96 5.97 -8.14
N LEU A 200 -15.65 5.74 -8.11
CA LEU A 200 -15.06 4.39 -8.13
C LEU A 200 -15.28 3.65 -6.79
N LEU A 201 -15.75 4.35 -5.77
CA LEU A 201 -16.16 3.76 -4.50
C LEU A 201 -17.68 3.50 -4.56
N PRO A 202 -18.16 2.26 -4.79
CA PRO A 202 -19.58 1.97 -4.66
C PRO A 202 -20.04 2.36 -3.26
N SER A 203 -21.22 2.99 -3.19
CA SER A 203 -21.89 3.37 -1.94
C SER A 203 -21.86 2.17 -0.97
N VAL A 204 -21.11 2.31 0.10
CA VAL A 204 -21.04 1.30 1.15
C VAL A 204 -22.32 1.40 1.94
N GLN A 205 -23.19 0.39 1.83
CA GLN A 205 -24.13 0.13 2.91
C GLN A 205 -23.29 -0.20 4.15
N GLU A 206 -23.40 0.64 5.16
CA GLU A 206 -22.82 0.38 6.48
C GLU A 206 -23.38 -0.95 6.99
N TYR A 207 -22.52 -1.93 7.17
CA TYR A 207 -22.89 -3.14 7.89
C TYR A 207 -23.08 -2.75 9.35
N PRO A 208 -24.23 -3.04 9.98
CA PRO A 208 -24.44 -2.79 11.38
C PRO A 208 -23.39 -3.58 12.18
N SER A 209 -22.70 -2.87 13.06
CA SER A 209 -21.81 -3.45 14.06
C SER A 209 -22.59 -4.47 14.88
N GLN A 210 -22.26 -5.75 14.74
CA GLN A 210 -22.74 -6.76 15.68
C GLN A 210 -22.03 -6.49 17.01
N GLN A 211 -22.79 -5.95 17.96
CA GLN A 211 -22.49 -5.98 19.38
C GLN A 211 -22.67 -7.45 19.85
N GLN A 212 -21.62 -8.07 20.27
CA GLN A 212 -21.58 -9.06 21.36
C GLN A 212 -20.21 -9.04 22.02
#